data_0abc709fc4c13d02908eef5928de5eec
#
_entry.id   0abc709fc4c13d02908eef5928de5eec
#
_cell.length_a   1.000
_cell.length_b   1.000
_cell.length_c   1.000
_cell.angle_alpha   90.00
_cell.angle_beta   90.00
_cell.angle_gamma   90.00
#
_symmetry.space_group_name_H-M   'P 1'
#
loop_
_entity.id
_entity.type
_entity.pdbx_description
1 polymer ?
#
loop_
_entity_poly.entity_id
_entity_poly.type
_entity_poly.pdbx_seq_one_letter_code
_entity_poly.pdbx_strand_id
1 'polypeptide(L)'
;MNRKGFTLIELLIVVVIIGILAAIAIPKFANTKEKAYIASMKSDLRNLVTAEEAYFADSIKYTTAISCVNPAPAGSVSFCTTQGNTLGAVTTGVGTQAGWTTNVTNTNTSKSCGIYIGAVTPTAPASAASPEGAPVCQ
;
A
#
# COMPACT_ATOMS: atom_id res chain seq x y z
N MET A 1 -20.30 52.74 21.23
CA MET A 1 -19.89 51.53 20.47
C MET A 1 -21.13 50.80 20.01
N ASN A 2 -21.45 50.86 18.68
CA ASN A 2 -22.58 50.14 18.11
C ASN A 2 -22.22 48.65 17.99
N ARG A 3 -22.72 47.83 18.89
CA ARG A 3 -22.63 46.35 18.79
C ARG A 3 -23.80 45.90 17.87
N LYS A 4 -23.46 45.63 16.62
CA LYS A 4 -24.39 44.95 15.72
C LYS A 4 -24.42 43.45 16.13
N GLY A 5 -25.56 43.02 16.64
CA GLY A 5 -25.79 41.59 16.96
C GLY A 5 -26.15 40.81 15.69
N PHE A 6 -25.74 39.54 15.61
CA PHE A 6 -26.16 38.60 14.58
C PHE A 6 -27.64 38.26 14.70
N THR A 7 -28.31 38.14 13.58
CA THR A 7 -29.70 37.66 13.56
C THR A 7 -29.73 36.13 13.64
N LEU A 8 -30.79 35.57 14.21
CA LEU A 8 -30.97 34.12 14.32
C LEU A 8 -31.03 33.45 12.93
N ILE A 9 -31.58 34.12 11.93
CA ILE A 9 -31.67 33.60 10.56
C ILE A 9 -30.30 33.56 9.86
N GLU A 10 -29.41 34.54 10.09
CA GLU A 10 -28.04 34.51 9.57
C GLU A 10 -27.28 33.34 10.10
N LEU A 11 -27.42 33.02 11.39
CA LEU A 11 -26.78 31.82 11.99
C LEU A 11 -27.40 30.53 11.40
N LEU A 12 -28.73 30.48 11.25
CA LEU A 12 -29.45 29.32 10.74
C LEU A 12 -28.98 28.94 9.32
N ILE A 13 -28.91 29.93 8.43
CA ILE A 13 -28.49 29.73 7.03
C ILE A 13 -27.08 29.17 6.99
N VAL A 14 -26.15 29.68 7.78
CA VAL A 14 -24.75 29.23 7.80
C VAL A 14 -24.65 27.78 8.22
N VAL A 15 -25.32 27.36 9.31
CA VAL A 15 -25.24 25.98 9.77
C VAL A 15 -25.89 24.99 8.80
N VAL A 16 -26.93 25.38 8.11
CA VAL A 16 -27.58 24.56 7.05
C VAL A 16 -26.63 24.37 5.87
N ILE A 17 -25.99 25.44 5.39
CA ILE A 17 -25.05 25.35 4.28
C ILE A 17 -23.84 24.47 4.66
N ILE A 18 -23.27 24.66 5.85
CA ILE A 18 -22.16 23.81 6.36
C ILE A 18 -22.60 22.35 6.44
N GLY A 19 -23.82 22.08 6.93
CA GLY A 19 -24.36 20.72 7.02
C GLY A 19 -24.47 20.03 5.65
N ILE A 20 -24.96 20.73 4.63
CA ILE A 20 -25.07 20.20 3.26
C ILE A 20 -23.68 19.93 2.68
N LEU A 21 -22.74 20.87 2.83
CA LEU A 21 -21.38 20.71 2.32
C LEU A 21 -20.65 19.55 3.02
N ALA A 22 -20.80 19.42 4.33
CA ALA A 22 -20.21 18.34 5.13
C ALA A 22 -20.76 16.96 4.71
N ALA A 23 -22.06 16.84 4.43
CA ALA A 23 -22.69 15.60 4.00
C ALA A 23 -22.09 15.03 2.70
N ILE A 24 -21.61 15.91 1.81
CA ILE A 24 -20.98 15.51 0.54
C ILE A 24 -19.47 15.31 0.70
N ALA A 25 -18.83 16.15 1.50
CA ALA A 25 -17.37 16.17 1.62
C ALA A 25 -16.83 14.96 2.40
N ILE A 26 -17.48 14.57 3.50
CA ILE A 26 -16.99 13.50 4.39
C ILE A 26 -16.82 12.17 3.66
N PRO A 27 -17.82 11.60 2.95
CA PRO A 27 -17.66 10.33 2.25
C PRO A 27 -16.64 10.41 1.12
N LYS A 28 -16.52 11.54 0.44
CA LYS A 28 -15.54 11.74 -0.62
C LYS A 28 -14.10 11.71 -0.08
N PHE A 29 -13.86 12.32 1.08
CA PHE A 29 -12.54 12.30 1.72
C PHE A 29 -12.16 10.91 2.21
N ALA A 30 -13.09 10.13 2.76
CA ALA A 30 -12.84 8.75 3.18
C ALA A 30 -12.35 7.88 2.01
N ASN A 31 -13.05 7.92 0.88
CA ASN A 31 -12.68 7.18 -0.33
C ASN A 31 -11.32 7.64 -0.91
N THR A 32 -10.99 8.92 -0.79
CA THR A 32 -9.70 9.44 -1.26
C THR A 32 -8.55 8.94 -0.40
N LYS A 33 -8.73 8.88 0.93
CA LYS A 33 -7.73 8.32 1.84
C LYS A 33 -7.48 6.84 1.56
N GLU A 34 -8.52 6.04 1.37
CA GLU A 34 -8.38 4.62 1.03
C GLU A 34 -7.57 4.42 -0.26
N LYS A 35 -7.85 5.20 -1.31
CA LYS A 35 -7.08 5.18 -2.56
C LYS A 35 -5.61 5.55 -2.34
N ALA A 36 -5.30 6.48 -1.44
CA ALA A 36 -3.94 6.86 -1.10
C ALA A 36 -3.19 5.70 -0.40
N TYR A 37 -3.84 4.98 0.52
CA TYR A 37 -3.24 3.80 1.16
C TYR A 37 -2.97 2.69 0.15
N ILE A 38 -3.91 2.41 -0.75
CA ILE A 38 -3.72 1.44 -1.83
C ILE A 38 -2.55 1.85 -2.74
N ALA A 39 -2.44 3.13 -3.08
CA ALA A 39 -1.34 3.63 -3.89
C ALA A 39 0.02 3.48 -3.19
N SER A 40 0.10 3.73 -1.88
CA SER A 40 1.33 3.54 -1.11
C SER A 40 1.74 2.06 -1.04
N MET A 41 0.79 1.14 -0.81
CA MET A 41 1.04 -0.31 -0.82
C MET A 41 1.55 -0.79 -2.19
N LYS A 42 0.96 -0.30 -3.28
CA LYS A 42 1.41 -0.61 -4.65
C LYS A 42 2.81 -0.07 -4.92
N SER A 43 3.13 1.11 -4.41
CA SER A 43 4.46 1.70 -4.54
C SER A 43 5.51 0.86 -3.79
N ASP A 44 5.21 0.46 -2.57
CA ASP A 44 6.09 -0.40 -1.78
C ASP A 44 6.38 -1.73 -2.49
N LEU A 45 5.35 -2.39 -3.03
CA LEU A 45 5.52 -3.64 -3.77
C LEU A 45 6.40 -3.46 -5.02
N ARG A 46 6.25 -2.37 -5.77
CA ARG A 46 7.11 -2.07 -6.93
C ARG A 46 8.56 -1.79 -6.53
N ASN A 47 8.75 -1.08 -5.43
CA ASN A 47 10.09 -0.82 -4.90
C ASN A 47 10.76 -2.12 -4.44
N LEU A 48 9.99 -3.03 -3.83
CA LEU A 48 10.47 -4.36 -3.46
C LEU A 48 10.85 -5.19 -4.70
N VAL A 49 10.07 -5.15 -5.77
CA VAL A 49 10.45 -5.78 -7.05
C VAL A 49 11.83 -5.30 -7.50
N THR A 50 12.04 -3.98 -7.52
CA THR A 50 13.33 -3.42 -7.94
C THR A 50 14.48 -3.90 -7.05
N ALA A 51 14.25 -4.00 -5.75
CA ALA A 51 15.26 -4.44 -4.79
C ALA A 51 15.55 -5.96 -4.91
N GLU A 52 14.54 -6.79 -5.12
CA GLU A 52 14.68 -8.23 -5.35
C GLU A 52 15.34 -8.54 -6.69
N GLU A 53 15.03 -7.79 -7.75
CA GLU A 53 15.68 -7.94 -9.05
C GLU A 53 17.17 -7.54 -8.99
N ALA A 54 17.51 -6.50 -8.24
CA ALA A 54 18.91 -6.14 -8.01
C ALA A 54 19.65 -7.25 -7.26
N TYR A 55 19.04 -7.83 -6.23
CA TYR A 55 19.61 -8.96 -5.49
C TYR A 55 19.75 -10.21 -6.38
N PHE A 56 18.77 -10.49 -7.22
CA PHE A 56 18.81 -11.61 -8.17
C PHE A 56 19.93 -11.45 -9.19
N ALA A 57 20.21 -10.24 -9.66
CA ALA A 57 21.30 -9.98 -10.60
C ALA A 57 22.67 -10.37 -10.03
N ASP A 58 22.86 -10.19 -8.71
CA ASP A 58 24.11 -10.51 -8.03
C ASP A 58 24.18 -11.97 -7.54
N SER A 59 23.05 -12.54 -7.12
CA SER A 59 22.97 -13.81 -6.39
C SER A 59 22.36 -14.96 -7.20
N ILE A 60 21.75 -14.67 -8.37
CA ILE A 60 21.03 -15.61 -9.25
C ILE A 60 19.91 -16.36 -8.49
N LYS A 61 19.37 -15.74 -7.46
CA LYS A 61 18.26 -16.25 -6.64
C LYS A 61 17.55 -15.10 -5.94
N TYR A 62 16.27 -15.28 -5.64
CA TYR A 62 15.52 -14.39 -4.75
C TYR A 62 15.72 -14.75 -3.28
N THR A 63 15.42 -13.83 -2.36
CA THR A 63 15.57 -14.07 -0.93
C THR A 63 14.27 -13.82 -0.18
N THR A 64 14.08 -14.52 0.92
CA THR A 64 12.97 -14.26 1.86
C THR A 64 13.40 -13.28 2.96
N ALA A 65 14.69 -12.94 3.02
CA ALA A 65 15.25 -12.09 4.06
C ALA A 65 15.19 -10.62 3.64
N ILE A 66 14.23 -9.89 4.17
CA ILE A 66 14.08 -8.44 3.95
C ILE A 66 14.51 -7.70 5.20
N SER A 67 15.34 -6.68 5.04
CA SER A 67 15.85 -5.87 6.14
C SER A 67 15.68 -4.38 5.86
N CYS A 68 15.15 -3.65 6.83
CA CYS A 68 15.03 -2.18 6.75
C CYS A 68 16.30 -1.47 7.23
N VAL A 69 17.46 -1.98 6.85
CA VAL A 69 18.78 -1.41 7.17
C VAL A 69 19.58 -1.25 5.89
N ASN A 70 20.34 -0.17 5.78
CA ASN A 70 21.23 0.05 4.65
C ASN A 70 22.68 0.34 5.15
N PRO A 71 23.70 -0.47 4.77
CA PRO A 71 23.59 -1.65 3.92
C PRO A 71 22.83 -2.81 4.60
N ALA A 72 22.13 -3.60 3.80
CA ALA A 72 21.44 -4.79 4.30
C ALA A 72 22.45 -5.85 4.75
N PRO A 73 22.12 -6.71 5.74
CA PRO A 73 22.91 -7.87 6.09
C PRO A 73 23.13 -8.80 4.89
N ALA A 74 24.25 -9.52 4.87
CA ALA A 74 24.54 -10.46 3.79
C ALA A 74 23.41 -11.48 3.60
N GLY A 75 22.99 -11.68 2.35
CA GLY A 75 21.89 -12.60 2.01
C GLY A 75 20.48 -12.00 2.16
N SER A 76 20.37 -10.73 2.49
CA SER A 76 19.08 -10.02 2.59
C SER A 76 18.99 -8.84 1.63
N VAL A 77 17.76 -8.43 1.34
CA VAL A 77 17.43 -7.24 0.54
C VAL A 77 17.17 -6.06 1.47
N SER A 78 17.75 -4.90 1.15
CA SER A 78 17.46 -3.63 1.84
C SER A 78 16.14 -3.06 1.34
N PHE A 79 15.10 -3.16 2.16
CA PHE A 79 13.80 -2.60 1.84
C PHE A 79 13.02 -2.21 3.10
N CYS A 80 12.45 -1.00 3.09
CA CYS A 80 11.57 -0.51 4.15
C CYS A 80 10.20 -0.16 3.55
N THR A 81 9.15 -0.60 4.22
CA THR A 81 7.79 -0.19 3.87
C THR A 81 7.51 1.26 4.27
N THR A 82 6.62 1.90 3.55
CA THR A 82 6.05 3.19 3.95
C THR A 82 5.37 3.07 5.32
N GLN A 83 5.45 4.13 6.11
CA GLN A 83 4.83 4.15 7.44
C GLN A 83 3.33 3.81 7.37
N GLY A 84 2.90 2.88 8.21
CA GLY A 84 1.54 2.33 8.23
C GLY A 84 1.34 1.10 7.34
N ASN A 85 2.27 0.80 6.43
CA ASN A 85 2.28 -0.43 5.66
C ASN A 85 3.06 -1.53 6.39
N THR A 86 2.59 -2.75 6.26
CA THR A 86 3.25 -3.96 6.81
C THR A 86 3.45 -4.94 5.68
N LEU A 87 4.70 -5.34 5.46
CA LEU A 87 5.06 -6.39 4.51
C LEU A 87 4.70 -7.76 5.11
N GLY A 88 3.99 -8.56 4.35
CA GLY A 88 3.76 -9.97 4.66
C GLY A 88 5.01 -10.82 4.42
N ALA A 89 4.94 -12.09 4.74
CA ALA A 89 6.04 -13.01 4.49
C ALA A 89 6.36 -13.06 2.99
N VAL A 90 7.64 -12.89 2.66
CA VAL A 90 8.14 -13.15 1.31
C VAL A 90 8.37 -14.65 1.18
N THR A 91 7.79 -15.27 0.17
CA THR A 91 8.02 -16.67 -0.14
C THR A 91 8.66 -16.80 -1.52
N THR A 92 9.64 -17.67 -1.65
CA THR A 92 10.37 -17.93 -2.90
C THR A 92 9.99 -19.29 -3.47
N GLY A 93 10.07 -19.43 -4.79
CA GLY A 93 9.92 -20.70 -5.47
C GLY A 93 11.01 -21.71 -5.07
N VAL A 94 10.73 -23.01 -5.23
CA VAL A 94 11.62 -24.10 -4.87
C VAL A 94 12.27 -24.68 -6.13
N GLY A 95 13.56 -24.99 -6.05
CA GLY A 95 14.32 -25.65 -7.13
C GLY A 95 14.79 -24.68 -8.22
N THR A 96 14.71 -25.11 -9.47
CA THR A 96 15.14 -24.31 -10.66
C THR A 96 14.15 -23.21 -11.05
N GLN A 97 13.04 -23.09 -10.33
CA GLN A 97 12.00 -22.09 -10.59
C GLN A 97 12.27 -20.84 -9.78
N ALA A 98 12.89 -19.86 -10.44
CA ALA A 98 13.09 -18.55 -9.85
C ALA A 98 11.76 -17.81 -9.78
N GLY A 99 11.37 -17.41 -8.58
CA GLY A 99 10.16 -16.63 -8.36
C GLY A 99 9.97 -16.28 -6.89
N TRP A 100 9.16 -15.27 -6.61
CA TRP A 100 8.80 -14.88 -5.25
C TRP A 100 7.42 -14.24 -5.22
N THR A 101 6.80 -14.24 -4.07
CA THR A 101 5.51 -13.60 -3.84
C THR A 101 5.43 -13.04 -2.43
N THR A 102 4.68 -11.98 -2.29
CA THR A 102 4.35 -11.38 -0.98
C THR A 102 3.08 -10.54 -1.08
N ASN A 103 2.62 -10.05 0.06
CA ASN A 103 1.56 -9.05 0.16
C ASN A 103 1.95 -7.92 1.10
N VAL A 104 1.23 -6.81 0.98
CA VAL A 104 1.32 -5.65 1.88
C VAL A 104 -0.07 -5.30 2.38
N THR A 105 -0.17 -5.05 3.67
CA THR A 105 -1.37 -4.55 4.34
C THR A 105 -1.10 -3.16 4.90
N ASN A 106 -2.17 -2.40 5.17
CA ASN A 106 -2.05 -1.09 5.83
C ASN A 106 -3.03 -1.02 7.00
N THR A 107 -2.60 -0.43 8.12
CA THR A 107 -3.38 -0.37 9.36
C THR A 107 -4.66 0.48 9.26
N ASN A 108 -4.76 1.32 8.24
CA ASN A 108 -5.87 2.28 8.08
C ASN A 108 -6.89 1.85 7.02
N THR A 109 -6.77 0.65 6.46
CA THR A 109 -7.71 0.09 5.48
C THR A 109 -7.80 -1.43 5.64
N SER A 110 -8.95 -2.00 5.32
CA SER A 110 -9.12 -3.46 5.23
C SER A 110 -8.57 -4.05 3.93
N LYS A 111 -8.12 -3.20 3.01
CA LYS A 111 -7.55 -3.62 1.73
C LYS A 111 -6.13 -4.12 1.91
N SER A 112 -5.77 -5.09 1.09
CA SER A 112 -4.40 -5.59 0.96
C SER A 112 -3.98 -5.64 -0.50
N CYS A 113 -2.68 -5.55 -0.75
CA CYS A 113 -2.12 -5.66 -2.09
C CYS A 113 -1.11 -6.80 -2.12
N GLY A 114 -1.13 -7.62 -3.17
CA GLY A 114 -0.19 -8.71 -3.37
C GLY A 114 0.49 -8.62 -4.72
N ILE A 115 1.65 -9.26 -4.84
CA ILE A 115 2.44 -9.36 -6.07
C ILE A 115 3.11 -10.73 -6.14
N TYR A 116 3.40 -11.18 -7.34
CA TYR A 116 4.27 -12.33 -7.57
C TYR A 116 5.13 -12.13 -8.83
N ILE A 117 6.26 -12.79 -8.85
CA ILE A 117 7.23 -12.84 -9.97
C ILE A 117 7.61 -14.29 -10.19
N GLY A 118 7.65 -14.71 -11.44
CA GLY A 118 8.11 -16.05 -11.83
C GLY A 118 7.19 -17.19 -11.39
N ALA A 119 7.76 -18.40 -11.34
CA ALA A 119 7.00 -19.62 -11.10
C ALA A 119 6.85 -19.90 -9.59
N VAL A 120 5.96 -19.20 -8.95
CA VAL A 120 5.63 -19.35 -7.52
C VAL A 120 4.11 -19.33 -7.34
N THR A 121 3.60 -19.98 -6.30
CA THR A 121 2.18 -19.87 -5.94
C THR A 121 1.92 -18.47 -5.38
N PRO A 122 1.11 -17.63 -6.05
CA PRO A 122 0.88 -16.26 -5.61
C PRO A 122 0.23 -16.18 -4.23
N THR A 123 0.67 -15.23 -3.41
CA THR A 123 0.05 -14.91 -2.12
C THR A 123 -1.12 -13.94 -2.33
N ALA A 124 -2.27 -14.24 -1.71
CA ALA A 124 -3.44 -13.35 -1.79
C ALA A 124 -3.09 -11.90 -1.38
N PRO A 125 -3.69 -10.88 -2.04
CA PRO A 125 -4.76 -10.96 -3.04
C PRO A 125 -4.30 -11.28 -4.49
N ALA A 126 -3.01 -11.43 -4.76
CA ALA A 126 -2.55 -11.90 -6.06
C ALA A 126 -2.97 -13.36 -6.30
N SER A 127 -3.18 -13.71 -7.55
CA SER A 127 -3.56 -15.06 -7.98
C SER A 127 -2.84 -15.41 -9.28
N ALA A 128 -2.88 -16.67 -9.69
CA ALA A 128 -2.30 -17.12 -10.96
C ALA A 128 -2.93 -16.43 -12.20
N ALA A 129 -4.12 -15.85 -12.06
CA ALA A 129 -4.79 -15.07 -13.10
C ALA A 129 -4.39 -13.58 -13.08
N SER A 130 -3.65 -13.13 -12.06
CA SER A 130 -3.16 -11.75 -11.98
C SER A 130 -1.99 -11.54 -12.94
N PRO A 131 -1.78 -10.31 -13.45
CA PRO A 131 -0.58 -10.01 -14.22
C PRO A 131 0.68 -10.17 -13.35
N GLU A 132 1.65 -10.91 -13.86
CA GLU A 132 2.96 -11.05 -13.21
C GLU A 132 3.65 -9.69 -13.08
N GLY A 133 4.28 -9.44 -11.94
CA GLY A 133 4.98 -8.19 -11.67
C GLY A 133 4.09 -6.97 -11.42
N ALA A 134 2.78 -7.12 -11.47
CA ALA A 134 1.84 -6.04 -11.21
C ALA A 134 1.13 -6.21 -9.86
N PRO A 135 1.19 -5.22 -8.95
CA PRO A 135 0.46 -5.27 -7.68
C PRO A 135 -1.06 -5.31 -7.88
N VAL A 136 -1.72 -6.30 -7.32
CA VAL A 136 -3.18 -6.46 -7.30
C VAL A 136 -3.69 -6.23 -5.89
N CYS A 137 -4.77 -5.47 -5.73
CA CYS A 137 -5.34 -5.11 -4.44
C CYS A 137 -6.83 -5.48 -4.36
N GLN A 138 -7.26 -5.94 -3.21
CA GLN A 138 -8.66 -6.27 -2.89
C GLN A 138 -9.04 -5.75 -1.50
#